data_c58040676dd52197a812bfd8a017d4ab
#
_entry.id   c58040676dd52197a812bfd8a017d4ab
#
_cell.length_a   1.000
_cell.length_b   1.000
_cell.length_c   1.000
_cell.angle_alpha   90.00
_cell.angle_beta   90.00
_cell.angle_gamma   90.00
#
_symmetry.space_group_name_H-M   'P 1'
#
loop_
_entity.id
_entity.type
_entity.pdbx_description
1 polymer ?
#
loop_
_entity_poly.entity_id
_entity_poly.type
_entity_poly.pdbx_seq_one_letter_code
_entity_poly.pdbx_strand_id
1 'polypeptide(L)'
;GAYGTGMLSSDGVEYLYTYRDPHVKESYDTFAKGPAELAARDYTEKDLNDFIVGTVAKLDTPRKPRAEARETDRRFFCGITDEMMTADRKALCAVDAELLKAQAAELGAAMATGVRVTFGSKDAVEAAKDLFDTVTTL
;
A
#
# COMPACT_ATOMS: atom_id res chain seq x y z
N GLY A 1 -6.92 10.48 15.96
CA GLY A 1 -6.15 9.63 15.04
C GLY A 1 -5.76 10.36 13.77
N ALA A 2 -5.13 9.67 12.84
CA ALA A 2 -4.72 10.21 11.56
C ALA A 2 -5.90 10.76 10.75
N TYR A 3 -5.67 11.87 10.04
CA TYR A 3 -6.65 12.41 9.09
C TYR A 3 -6.74 11.53 7.83
N GLY A 4 -5.63 10.92 7.41
CA GLY A 4 -5.56 9.99 6.31
C GLY A 4 -4.54 8.90 6.54
N THR A 5 -4.82 7.70 6.06
CA THR A 5 -3.92 6.57 6.06
C THR A 5 -3.99 5.86 4.73
N GLY A 6 -2.96 5.15 4.35
CA GLY A 6 -3.00 4.34 3.15
C GLY A 6 -1.75 3.50 2.93
N MET A 7 -1.85 2.69 1.89
CA MET A 7 -0.76 1.93 1.32
C MET A 7 -0.66 2.28 -0.16
N LEU A 8 0.54 2.55 -0.62
CA LEU A 8 0.84 2.83 -2.02
C LEU A 8 1.97 1.92 -2.47
N SER A 9 1.84 1.42 -3.68
CA SER A 9 2.91 0.71 -4.39
C SER A 9 3.36 1.53 -5.59
N SER A 10 4.63 1.85 -5.67
CA SER A 10 5.21 2.57 -6.81
C SER A 10 6.66 2.17 -7.02
N ASP A 11 6.99 1.84 -8.26
CA ASP A 11 8.36 1.58 -8.71
C ASP A 11 9.11 0.50 -7.90
N GLY A 12 8.38 -0.53 -7.44
CA GLY A 12 8.92 -1.60 -6.62
C GLY A 12 9.13 -1.26 -5.16
N VAL A 13 8.56 -0.14 -4.70
CA VAL A 13 8.59 0.27 -3.29
C VAL A 13 7.17 0.34 -2.74
N GLU A 14 6.98 -0.24 -1.55
CA GLU A 14 5.73 -0.16 -0.81
C GLU A 14 5.81 0.93 0.26
N TYR A 15 4.79 1.79 0.30
CA TYR A 15 4.69 2.88 1.28
C TYR A 15 3.45 2.67 2.14
N LEU A 16 3.65 2.54 3.44
CA LEU A 16 2.59 2.69 4.43
C LEU A 16 2.69 4.09 5.01
N TYR A 17 1.61 4.83 5.04
CA TYR A 17 1.66 6.22 5.49
C TYR A 17 0.45 6.64 6.31
N THR A 18 0.68 7.62 7.17
CA THR A 18 -0.35 8.42 7.82
C THR A 18 -0.16 9.89 7.46
N TYR A 19 -1.24 10.65 7.51
CA TYR A 19 -1.24 12.09 7.27
C TYR A 19 -1.96 12.84 8.38
N ARG A 20 -1.36 13.92 8.88
CA ARG A 20 -1.85 14.69 10.02
C ARG A 20 -2.16 13.80 11.22
N ASP A 21 -1.21 12.98 11.58
CA ASP A 21 -1.34 12.01 12.66
C ASP A 21 -0.55 12.47 13.89
N PRO A 22 -1.21 12.72 15.03
CA PRO A 22 -0.53 13.08 16.25
C PRO A 22 0.11 11.89 16.99
N HIS A 23 -0.21 10.65 16.57
CA HIS A 23 0.16 9.41 17.26
C HIS A 23 1.26 8.65 16.52
N VAL A 24 2.47 9.23 16.41
CA VAL A 24 3.57 8.67 15.60
C VAL A 24 3.90 7.24 16.01
N LYS A 25 4.09 6.99 17.29
CA LYS A 25 4.51 5.66 17.80
C LYS A 25 3.44 4.60 17.58
N GLU A 26 2.21 4.91 17.94
CA GLU A 26 1.07 4.01 17.80
C GLU A 26 0.80 3.64 16.33
N SER A 27 1.06 4.57 15.42
CA SER A 27 0.92 4.31 13.99
C SER A 27 1.97 3.34 13.47
N TYR A 28 3.24 3.49 13.87
CA TYR A 28 4.28 2.51 13.54
C TYR A 28 4.01 1.15 14.19
N ASP A 29 3.53 1.10 15.43
CA ASP A 29 3.13 -0.14 16.10
C ASP A 29 1.97 -0.82 15.38
N THR A 30 1.01 -0.04 14.87
CA THR A 30 -0.12 -0.56 14.08
C THR A 30 0.36 -1.11 12.73
N PHE A 31 1.22 -0.40 12.03
CA PHE A 31 1.80 -0.90 10.80
C PHE A 31 2.58 -2.20 11.01
N ALA A 32 3.37 -2.29 12.07
CA ALA A 32 4.14 -3.50 12.38
C ALA A 32 3.26 -4.73 12.65
N LYS A 33 2.06 -4.55 13.22
CA LYS A 33 1.08 -5.63 13.50
C LYS A 33 0.26 -6.01 12.27
N GLY A 34 0.05 -5.07 11.33
CA GLY A 34 -0.83 -5.24 10.18
C GLY A 34 -0.63 -6.54 9.40
N PRO A 35 0.59 -6.93 9.01
CA PRO A 35 0.82 -8.19 8.29
C PRO A 35 0.36 -9.43 9.04
N ALA A 36 0.63 -9.51 10.35
CA ALA A 36 0.19 -10.65 11.16
C ALA A 36 -1.34 -10.71 11.30
N GLU A 37 -2.00 -9.56 11.45
CA GLU A 37 -3.46 -9.47 11.49
C GLU A 37 -4.10 -9.86 10.16
N LEU A 38 -3.50 -9.42 9.04
CA LEU A 38 -3.95 -9.82 7.69
C LEU A 38 -3.80 -11.32 7.47
N ALA A 39 -2.68 -11.91 7.89
CA ALA A 39 -2.43 -13.35 7.75
C ALA A 39 -3.37 -14.21 8.62
N ALA A 40 -3.75 -13.69 9.79
CA ALA A 40 -4.63 -14.40 10.73
C ALA A 40 -6.12 -14.23 10.41
N ARG A 41 -6.48 -13.33 9.50
CA ARG A 41 -7.88 -13.03 9.19
C ARG A 41 -8.56 -14.19 8.45
N ASP A 42 -9.79 -14.50 8.85
CA ASP A 42 -10.68 -15.33 8.07
C ASP A 42 -11.37 -14.48 6.98
N TYR A 43 -11.01 -14.76 5.73
CA TYR A 43 -11.61 -14.09 4.57
C TYR A 43 -12.83 -14.84 4.10
N THR A 44 -14.00 -14.21 4.16
CA THR A 44 -15.22 -14.76 3.57
C THR A 44 -15.21 -14.55 2.05
N GLU A 45 -16.01 -15.32 1.31
CA GLU A 45 -16.23 -15.13 -0.12
C GLU A 45 -16.68 -13.69 -0.42
N LYS A 46 -17.54 -13.13 0.45
CA LYS A 46 -17.97 -11.73 0.33
C LYS A 46 -16.83 -10.75 0.47
N ASP A 47 -15.92 -10.93 1.45
CA ASP A 47 -14.76 -10.06 1.62
C ASP A 47 -13.89 -10.06 0.36
N LEU A 48 -13.59 -11.25 -0.18
CA LEU A 48 -12.79 -11.41 -1.39
C LEU A 48 -13.45 -10.72 -2.59
N ASN A 49 -14.73 -10.93 -2.79
CA ASN A 49 -15.47 -10.25 -3.86
C ASN A 49 -15.47 -8.73 -3.69
N ASP A 50 -15.66 -8.21 -2.48
CA ASP A 50 -15.64 -6.77 -2.22
C ASP A 50 -14.24 -6.17 -2.53
N PHE A 51 -13.15 -6.86 -2.20
CA PHE A 51 -11.79 -6.43 -2.51
C PHE A 51 -11.51 -6.46 -4.02
N ILE A 52 -11.88 -7.54 -4.70
CA ILE A 52 -11.71 -7.68 -6.15
C ILE A 52 -12.50 -6.59 -6.88
N VAL A 53 -13.78 -6.45 -6.58
CA VAL A 53 -14.65 -5.44 -7.21
C VAL A 53 -14.14 -4.04 -6.93
N GLY A 54 -13.75 -3.73 -5.69
CA GLY A 54 -13.20 -2.42 -5.33
C GLY A 54 -11.90 -2.09 -6.08
N THR A 55 -11.06 -3.08 -6.36
CA THR A 55 -9.81 -2.90 -7.11
C THR A 55 -10.08 -2.79 -8.61
N VAL A 56 -10.93 -3.65 -9.17
CA VAL A 56 -11.31 -3.59 -10.59
C VAL A 56 -12.00 -2.26 -10.92
N ALA A 57 -12.88 -1.78 -10.05
CA ALA A 57 -13.55 -0.49 -10.25
C ALA A 57 -12.56 0.69 -10.36
N LYS A 58 -11.44 0.66 -9.63
CA LYS A 58 -10.37 1.67 -9.76
C LYS A 58 -9.65 1.57 -11.10
N LEU A 59 -9.37 0.36 -11.57
CA LEU A 59 -8.72 0.11 -12.86
C LEU A 59 -9.63 0.54 -14.04
N ASP A 60 -10.92 0.33 -13.91
CA ASP A 60 -11.94 0.62 -14.95
C ASP A 60 -12.48 2.07 -14.87
N THR A 61 -11.95 2.89 -13.99
CA THR A 61 -12.36 4.30 -13.91
C THR A 61 -12.11 5.00 -15.24
N PRO A 62 -13.15 5.60 -15.88
CA PRO A 62 -12.99 6.29 -17.14
C PRO A 62 -11.99 7.44 -17.05
N ARG A 63 -11.06 7.50 -17.97
CA ARG A 63 -10.03 8.55 -18.03
C ARG A 63 -10.44 9.65 -19.01
N LYS A 64 -10.05 10.89 -18.68
CA LYS A 64 -10.14 12.00 -19.64
C LYS A 64 -9.15 11.76 -20.78
N PRO A 65 -9.39 12.27 -22.01
CA PRO A 65 -8.55 12.00 -23.19
C PRO A 65 -7.05 12.25 -22.97
N ARG A 66 -6.69 13.32 -22.25
CA ARG A 66 -5.29 13.61 -21.93
C ARG A 66 -4.67 12.57 -20.99
N ALA A 67 -5.41 12.04 -20.04
CA ALA A 67 -4.93 11.01 -19.12
C ALA A 67 -4.80 9.66 -19.85
N GLU A 68 -5.71 9.38 -20.78
CA GLU A 68 -5.64 8.19 -21.62
C GLU A 68 -4.42 8.21 -22.55
N ALA A 69 -4.15 9.34 -23.19
CA ALA A 69 -2.95 9.51 -24.02
C ALA A 69 -1.65 9.27 -23.21
N ARG A 70 -1.56 9.86 -22.02
CA ARG A 70 -0.39 9.65 -21.12
C ARG A 70 -0.23 8.19 -20.70
N GLU A 71 -1.33 7.50 -20.43
CA GLU A 71 -1.29 6.09 -20.07
C GLU A 71 -0.85 5.22 -21.27
N THR A 72 -1.29 5.55 -22.47
CA THR A 72 -0.85 4.90 -23.71
C THR A 72 0.66 5.09 -23.91
N ASP A 73 1.14 6.32 -23.76
CA ASP A 73 2.58 6.62 -23.83
C ASP A 73 3.37 5.84 -22.78
N ARG A 74 2.90 5.84 -21.53
CA ARG A 74 3.53 5.08 -20.46
C ARG A 74 3.63 3.58 -20.79
N ARG A 75 2.55 2.98 -21.27
CA ARG A 75 2.54 1.57 -21.67
C ARG A 75 3.56 1.30 -22.77
N PHE A 76 3.58 2.15 -23.78
CA PHE A 76 4.54 2.02 -24.89
C PHE A 76 5.99 2.09 -24.41
N PHE A 77 6.35 3.11 -23.62
CA PHE A 77 7.73 3.28 -23.13
C PHE A 77 8.14 2.25 -22.09
N CYS A 78 7.20 1.72 -21.30
CA CYS A 78 7.46 0.67 -20.32
C CYS A 78 7.32 -0.74 -20.88
N GLY A 79 6.98 -0.92 -22.17
CA GLY A 79 6.81 -2.23 -22.79
C GLY A 79 5.61 -3.03 -22.23
N ILE A 80 4.58 -2.34 -21.72
CA ILE A 80 3.39 -2.98 -21.17
C ILE A 80 2.43 -3.33 -22.31
N THR A 81 2.23 -4.64 -22.52
CA THR A 81 1.36 -5.14 -23.60
C THR A 81 -0.07 -5.40 -23.11
N ASP A 82 -1.01 -5.53 -24.06
CA ASP A 82 -2.39 -5.88 -23.75
C ASP A 82 -2.51 -7.30 -23.16
N GLU A 83 -1.62 -8.20 -23.56
CA GLU A 83 -1.53 -9.55 -22.98
C GLU A 83 -1.13 -9.50 -21.51
N MET A 84 -0.15 -8.67 -21.14
CA MET A 84 0.26 -8.46 -19.75
C MET A 84 -0.90 -7.90 -18.92
N MET A 85 -1.59 -6.88 -19.42
CA MET A 85 -2.73 -6.29 -18.73
C MET A 85 -3.89 -7.28 -18.56
N THR A 86 -4.11 -8.13 -19.58
CA THR A 86 -5.13 -9.18 -19.52
C THR A 86 -4.76 -10.25 -18.49
N ALA A 87 -3.48 -10.63 -18.43
CA ALA A 87 -2.97 -11.58 -17.44
C ALA A 87 -3.10 -11.05 -16.01
N ASP A 88 -2.71 -9.79 -15.78
CA ASP A 88 -2.84 -9.13 -14.47
C ASP A 88 -4.30 -9.06 -14.02
N ARG A 89 -5.22 -8.71 -14.94
CA ARG A 89 -6.65 -8.68 -14.63
C ARG A 89 -7.19 -10.06 -14.27
N LYS A 90 -6.78 -11.10 -14.99
CA LYS A 90 -7.16 -12.48 -14.67
C LYS A 90 -6.62 -12.91 -13.31
N ALA A 91 -5.36 -12.59 -13.02
CA ALA A 91 -4.74 -12.88 -11.73
C ALA A 91 -5.49 -12.17 -10.59
N LEU A 92 -5.84 -10.89 -10.76
CA LEU A 92 -6.64 -10.13 -9.79
C LEU A 92 -8.00 -10.78 -9.53
N CYS A 93 -8.70 -11.20 -10.58
CA CYS A 93 -10.01 -11.87 -10.44
C CYS A 93 -9.91 -13.28 -9.82
N ALA A 94 -8.72 -13.88 -9.79
CA ALA A 94 -8.47 -15.19 -9.22
C ALA A 94 -7.87 -15.13 -7.80
N VAL A 95 -7.81 -13.94 -7.18
CA VAL A 95 -7.29 -13.76 -5.81
C VAL A 95 -8.16 -14.55 -4.83
N ASP A 96 -7.49 -15.33 -3.97
CA ASP A 96 -8.10 -16.10 -2.90
C ASP A 96 -7.50 -15.77 -1.52
N ALA A 97 -8.02 -16.38 -0.47
CA ALA A 97 -7.58 -16.15 0.89
C ALA A 97 -6.13 -16.60 1.13
N GLU A 98 -5.69 -17.68 0.49
CA GLU A 98 -4.33 -18.22 0.65
C GLU A 98 -3.31 -17.27 0.04
N LEU A 99 -3.59 -16.70 -1.12
CA LEU A 99 -2.74 -15.70 -1.74
C LEU A 99 -2.64 -14.43 -0.88
N LEU A 100 -3.76 -13.95 -0.31
CA LEU A 100 -3.74 -12.77 0.57
C LEU A 100 -2.90 -13.02 1.83
N LYS A 101 -2.99 -14.20 2.43
CA LYS A 101 -2.17 -14.58 3.59
C LYS A 101 -0.69 -14.68 3.24
N ALA A 102 -0.36 -15.24 2.07
CA ALA A 102 1.02 -15.32 1.59
C ALA A 102 1.60 -13.91 1.35
N GLN A 103 0.84 -13.02 0.71
CA GLN A 103 1.24 -11.63 0.49
C GLN A 103 1.40 -10.85 1.81
N ALA A 104 0.57 -11.13 2.81
CA ALA A 104 0.74 -10.55 4.14
C ALA A 104 2.07 -10.95 4.80
N ALA A 105 2.52 -12.21 4.63
CA ALA A 105 3.81 -12.67 5.13
C ALA A 105 4.98 -11.99 4.41
N GLU A 106 4.90 -11.83 3.09
CA GLU A 106 5.89 -11.11 2.29
C GLU A 106 5.97 -9.63 2.69
N LEU A 107 4.82 -8.97 2.89
CA LEU A 107 4.76 -7.60 3.40
C LEU A 107 5.45 -7.48 4.77
N GLY A 108 5.20 -8.42 5.69
CA GLY A 108 5.84 -8.45 6.99
C GLY A 108 7.37 -8.57 6.90
N ALA A 109 7.87 -9.41 6.00
CA ALA A 109 9.30 -9.56 5.75
C ALA A 109 9.93 -8.29 5.16
N ALA A 110 9.26 -7.65 4.21
CA ALA A 110 9.70 -6.38 3.63
C ALA A 110 9.72 -5.24 4.67
N MET A 111 8.71 -5.15 5.51
CA MET A 111 8.62 -4.13 6.57
C MET A 111 9.70 -4.29 7.64
N ALA A 112 10.21 -5.49 7.88
CA ALA A 112 11.29 -5.73 8.85
C ALA A 112 12.59 -4.99 8.47
N THR A 113 12.79 -4.72 7.18
CA THR A 113 13.95 -3.97 6.64
C THR A 113 13.58 -2.59 6.12
N GLY A 114 12.34 -2.18 6.32
CA GLY A 114 11.80 -0.92 5.82
C GLY A 114 12.39 0.31 6.51
N VAL A 115 12.47 1.42 5.78
CA VAL A 115 12.91 2.72 6.29
C VAL A 115 11.73 3.44 6.92
N ARG A 116 11.94 4.06 8.08
CA ARG A 116 10.96 4.90 8.77
C ARG A 116 11.28 6.37 8.56
N VAL A 117 10.29 7.13 8.11
CA VAL A 117 10.44 8.58 7.92
C VAL A 117 9.23 9.30 8.50
N THR A 118 9.45 10.32 9.31
CA THR A 118 8.40 11.15 9.89
C THR A 118 8.72 12.63 9.74
N PHE A 119 7.74 13.39 9.29
CA PHE A 119 7.73 14.84 9.33
C PHE A 119 6.63 15.30 10.27
N GLY A 120 6.96 16.07 11.29
CA GLY A 120 5.99 16.48 12.31
C GLY A 120 6.48 17.63 13.17
N SER A 121 5.66 17.99 14.18
CA SER A 121 6.09 18.95 15.18
C SER A 121 7.29 18.41 15.97
N LYS A 122 8.13 19.33 16.44
CA LYS A 122 9.32 18.98 17.26
C LYS A 122 8.95 18.05 18.42
N ASP A 123 7.88 18.38 19.14
CA ASP A 123 7.47 17.62 20.32
C ASP A 123 7.01 16.20 19.98
N ALA A 124 6.25 16.04 18.87
CA ALA A 124 5.77 14.72 18.43
C ALA A 124 6.92 13.81 17.95
N VAL A 125 7.88 14.39 17.21
CA VAL A 125 9.06 13.64 16.73
C VAL A 125 10.00 13.31 17.91
N GLU A 126 10.24 14.24 18.83
CA GLU A 126 11.08 14.01 20.00
C GLU A 126 10.50 12.93 20.94
N ALA A 127 9.16 12.90 21.10
CA ALA A 127 8.48 11.85 21.87
C ALA A 127 8.61 10.44 21.28
N ALA A 128 8.92 10.34 19.98
CA ALA A 128 9.08 9.08 19.26
C ALA A 128 10.52 8.87 18.74
N LYS A 129 11.50 9.61 19.23
CA LYS A 129 12.87 9.62 18.70
C LYS A 129 13.58 8.28 18.73
N ASP A 130 13.21 7.40 19.64
CA ASP A 130 13.71 6.04 19.75
C ASP A 130 13.37 5.13 18.55
N LEU A 131 12.47 5.58 17.69
CA LEU A 131 12.11 4.90 16.44
C LEU A 131 13.02 5.27 15.25
N PHE A 132 13.89 6.26 15.39
CA PHE A 132 14.65 6.85 14.29
C PHE A 132 16.15 6.88 14.59
N ASP A 133 16.98 6.58 13.59
CA ASP A 133 18.44 6.67 13.70
C ASP A 133 18.92 8.12 13.72
N THR A 134 18.20 9.03 13.08
CA THR A 134 18.56 10.44 12.96
C THR A 134 17.32 11.33 13.06
N VAL A 135 17.40 12.36 13.88
CA VAL A 135 16.40 13.42 14.01
C VAL A 135 17.04 14.76 13.69
N THR A 136 16.46 15.53 12.74
CA THR A 136 16.95 16.85 12.36
C THR A 136 15.83 17.88 12.45
N THR A 137 16.19 19.13 12.67
CA THR A 137 15.27 20.29 12.59
C THR A 137 15.46 20.98 11.25
N LEU A 138 14.34 21.24 10.56
CA LEU A 138 14.33 22.02 9.31
C LEU A 138 14.24 23.51 9.60
#